data_0bd3c6fb22c18dc7af5f8023a7269166
#
_entry.id   0bd3c6fb22c18dc7af5f8023a7269166
#
_cell.length_a   1.000
_cell.length_b   1.000
_cell.length_c   1.000
_cell.angle_alpha   90.00
_cell.angle_beta   90.00
_cell.angle_gamma   90.00
#
_symmetry.space_group_name_H-M   'P 1'
#
loop_
_entity.id
_entity.type
_entity.pdbx_description
1 polymer ?
#
loop_
_entity_poly.entity_id
_entity_poly.type
_entity_poly.pdbx_seq_one_letter_code
_entity_poly.pdbx_strand_id
1 'polypeptide(L)'
;MKSVSYTHLNKSENYNLSVDKKEDFYYLDCKDEAIGAILKKLPHASLEVEPCHVTENKVQVNIPENLDASVAKSGMWEEYDSRCIACGRCNFVCPTCTCFTMQDLFYSENGKVGERKRVWASCMVDGFTDVAGGGSYRRKNGERMRFKVLHKVWDYKERNGYHMCVGCGRCDDICPEYISFSNCINKLGKAMEEVSQS
;
A
#
# COMPACT_ATOMS: atom_id res chain seq x y z
N MET A 1 -3.29 8.84 -14.34
CA MET A 1 -3.35 8.06 -13.08
C MET A 1 -4.39 8.69 -12.18
N LYS A 2 -5.37 7.93 -11.71
CA LYS A 2 -6.27 8.43 -10.68
C LYS A 2 -5.51 8.42 -9.36
N SER A 3 -5.25 9.59 -8.82
CA SER A 3 -4.60 9.71 -7.51
C SER A 3 -5.64 9.57 -6.42
N VAL A 4 -5.41 8.65 -5.49
CA VAL A 4 -6.19 8.49 -4.26
C VAL A 4 -5.33 9.02 -3.14
N SER A 5 -5.76 10.08 -2.48
CA SER A 5 -5.05 10.58 -1.30
C SER A 5 -6.00 10.69 -0.12
N TYR A 6 -5.62 10.10 0.97
CA TYR A 6 -6.33 10.15 2.24
C TYR A 6 -5.40 10.37 3.44
N THR A 7 -4.10 10.46 3.19
CA THR A 7 -3.12 10.55 4.29
C THR A 7 -2.21 11.76 4.24
N HIS A 8 -2.04 12.40 3.07
CA HIS A 8 -1.02 13.42 2.90
C HIS A 8 -1.48 14.57 2.01
N LEU A 9 -2.60 15.18 2.36
CA LEU A 9 -2.94 16.50 1.83
C LEU A 9 -2.04 17.58 2.43
N ASN A 10 -1.38 17.28 3.55
CA ASN A 10 -0.50 18.19 4.25
C ASN A 10 0.96 17.95 3.87
N LYS A 11 1.76 19.01 3.95
CA LYS A 11 3.20 18.98 3.79
C LYS A 11 3.84 17.96 4.73
N SER A 12 4.63 17.05 4.19
CA SER A 12 5.49 16.17 4.99
C SER A 12 6.82 16.85 5.23
N GLU A 13 7.26 16.89 6.48
CA GLU A 13 8.60 17.35 6.84
C GLU A 13 9.65 16.24 6.79
N ASN A 14 9.23 14.99 6.62
CA ASN A 14 10.11 13.83 6.62
C ASN A 14 10.52 13.43 5.20
N TYR A 15 11.44 14.19 4.61
CA TYR A 15 12.06 13.88 3.31
C TYR A 15 13.49 14.43 3.26
N ASN A 16 14.34 13.81 2.45
CA ASN A 16 15.70 14.29 2.14
C ASN A 16 15.71 15.22 0.93
N LEU A 17 14.85 14.94 -0.05
CA LEU A 17 14.67 15.73 -1.27
C LEU A 17 13.20 15.73 -1.68
N SER A 18 12.65 16.92 -1.88
CA SER A 18 11.37 17.12 -2.54
C SER A 18 11.59 17.63 -3.97
N VAL A 19 10.76 17.13 -4.89
CA VAL A 19 10.80 17.51 -6.31
C VAL A 19 9.42 17.95 -6.74
N ASP A 20 9.27 19.17 -7.18
CA ASP A 20 8.05 19.71 -7.75
C ASP A 20 8.28 20.10 -9.22
N LYS A 21 7.49 19.52 -10.15
CA LYS A 21 7.59 19.80 -11.57
C LYS A 21 6.56 20.85 -11.95
N LYS A 22 7.02 21.99 -12.47
CA LYS A 22 6.20 23.04 -13.06
C LYS A 22 6.67 23.34 -14.48
N GLU A 23 5.78 23.14 -15.46
CA GLU A 23 6.05 23.37 -16.87
C GLU A 23 7.44 22.86 -17.30
N ASP A 24 8.39 23.75 -17.52
CA ASP A 24 9.75 23.44 -18.00
C ASP A 24 10.80 23.37 -16.89
N PHE A 25 10.41 23.57 -15.63
CA PHE A 25 11.35 23.63 -14.51
C PHE A 25 11.03 22.59 -13.43
N TYR A 26 12.07 22.23 -12.70
CA TYR A 26 11.96 21.41 -11.49
C TYR A 26 12.39 22.27 -10.29
N TYR A 27 11.51 22.40 -9.32
CA TYR A 27 11.85 22.97 -8.02
C TYR A 27 12.29 21.85 -7.10
N LEU A 28 13.45 22.05 -6.48
CA LEU A 28 14.06 21.06 -5.59
C LEU A 28 14.22 21.68 -4.21
N ASP A 29 13.64 21.03 -3.19
CA ASP A 29 13.92 21.35 -1.80
C ASP A 29 14.73 20.20 -1.19
N CYS A 30 15.99 20.47 -0.88
CA CYS A 30 16.96 19.46 -0.45
C CYS A 30 17.39 19.72 0.99
N LYS A 31 17.12 18.76 1.86
CA LYS A 31 17.51 18.78 3.29
C LYS A 31 18.76 17.95 3.56
N ASP A 32 19.16 17.11 2.62
CA ASP A 32 20.32 16.20 2.74
C ASP A 32 21.57 16.87 2.14
N GLU A 33 22.64 16.94 2.93
CA GLU A 33 23.89 17.59 2.51
C GLU A 33 24.59 16.87 1.35
N ALA A 34 24.57 15.53 1.34
CA ALA A 34 25.23 14.76 0.29
C ALA A 34 24.51 14.92 -1.05
N ILE A 35 23.17 14.87 -1.05
CA ILE A 35 22.35 15.13 -2.22
C ILE A 35 22.54 16.58 -2.67
N GLY A 36 22.52 17.53 -1.76
CA GLY A 36 22.76 18.96 -2.02
C GLY A 36 24.10 19.23 -2.70
N ALA A 37 25.17 18.54 -2.29
CA ALA A 37 26.49 18.65 -2.92
C ALA A 37 26.50 18.14 -4.37
N ILE A 38 25.66 17.16 -4.69
CA ILE A 38 25.49 16.64 -6.08
C ILE A 38 24.69 17.65 -6.90
N LEU A 39 23.58 18.17 -6.37
CA LEU A 39 22.70 19.11 -7.06
C LEU A 39 23.42 20.41 -7.41
N LYS A 40 24.32 20.90 -6.55
CA LYS A 40 25.14 22.09 -6.80
C LYS A 40 26.05 21.98 -8.03
N LYS A 41 26.31 20.78 -8.52
CA LYS A 41 27.09 20.55 -9.74
C LYS A 41 26.25 20.69 -11.02
N LEU A 42 24.93 20.74 -10.90
CA LEU A 42 24.02 20.92 -12.02
C LEU A 42 23.74 22.41 -12.25
N PRO A 43 23.39 22.81 -13.49
CA PRO A 43 22.90 24.18 -13.72
C PRO A 43 21.65 24.44 -12.87
N HIS A 44 21.73 25.42 -11.98
CA HIS A 44 20.62 25.76 -11.09
C HIS A 44 20.61 27.24 -10.74
N ALA A 45 19.46 27.73 -10.30
CA ALA A 45 19.30 29.03 -9.63
C ALA A 45 18.70 28.82 -8.24
N SER A 46 19.16 29.59 -7.27
CA SER A 46 18.55 29.58 -5.93
C SER A 46 17.38 30.55 -5.90
N LEU A 47 16.22 30.05 -5.53
CA LEU A 47 14.97 30.81 -5.44
C LEU A 47 14.29 30.50 -4.10
N GLU A 48 13.72 31.55 -3.48
CA GLU A 48 12.77 31.36 -2.39
C GLU A 48 11.38 31.14 -3.01
N VAL A 49 10.90 29.88 -2.99
CA VAL A 49 9.62 29.50 -3.54
C VAL A 49 8.85 28.70 -2.50
N GLU A 50 7.60 29.05 -2.27
CA GLU A 50 6.74 28.18 -1.47
C GLU A 50 6.44 26.88 -2.24
N PRO A 51 6.68 25.71 -1.64
CA PRO A 51 6.39 24.44 -2.27
C PRO A 51 4.91 24.32 -2.60
N CYS A 52 4.59 23.84 -3.80
CA CYS A 52 3.23 23.60 -4.21
C CYS A 52 2.79 22.23 -3.70
N HIS A 53 1.79 22.20 -2.85
CA HIS A 53 1.24 20.94 -2.32
C HIS A 53 -0.09 20.61 -2.96
N VAL A 54 -0.37 19.32 -3.10
CA VAL A 54 -1.69 18.85 -3.48
C VAL A 54 -2.66 19.16 -2.35
N THR A 55 -3.64 20.01 -2.62
CA THR A 55 -4.67 20.42 -1.66
C THR A 55 -5.94 19.60 -1.80
N GLU A 56 -6.18 19.00 -2.97
CA GLU A 56 -7.38 18.22 -3.25
C GLU A 56 -7.09 17.08 -4.23
N ASN A 57 -7.76 15.95 -4.06
CA ASN A 57 -7.73 14.81 -4.97
C ASN A 57 -9.11 14.53 -5.55
N LYS A 58 -9.14 13.97 -6.77
CA LYS A 58 -10.40 13.58 -7.44
C LYS A 58 -11.16 12.48 -6.70
N VAL A 59 -10.46 11.62 -6.00
CA VAL A 59 -11.05 10.55 -5.20
C VAL A 59 -10.83 10.85 -3.73
N GLN A 60 -11.91 11.06 -3.00
CA GLN A 60 -11.89 11.27 -1.57
C GLN A 60 -11.94 9.93 -0.84
N VAL A 61 -11.07 9.75 0.13
CA VAL A 61 -11.03 8.55 0.97
C VAL A 61 -11.07 8.96 2.44
N ASN A 62 -12.08 8.44 3.15
CA ASN A 62 -12.29 8.68 4.56
C ASN A 62 -11.97 7.42 5.35
N ILE A 63 -10.97 7.50 6.21
CA ILE A 63 -10.65 6.44 7.18
C ILE A 63 -11.24 6.87 8.51
N PRO A 64 -12.10 6.04 9.15
CA PRO A 64 -12.61 6.37 10.47
C PRO A 64 -11.48 6.55 11.48
N GLU A 65 -11.53 7.58 12.29
CA GLU A 65 -10.53 7.84 13.33
C GLU A 65 -10.50 6.75 14.40
N ASN A 66 -11.67 6.22 14.71
CA ASN A 66 -11.91 5.17 15.71
C ASN A 66 -11.88 3.75 15.09
N LEU A 67 -11.22 3.56 13.94
CA LEU A 67 -11.12 2.25 13.30
C LEU A 67 -10.40 1.25 14.21
N ASP A 68 -11.03 0.11 14.44
CA ASP A 68 -10.53 -0.95 15.31
C ASP A 68 -10.67 -2.37 14.71
N ALA A 69 -10.25 -3.37 15.48
CA ALA A 69 -10.26 -4.76 15.05
C ALA A 69 -11.67 -5.35 14.85
N SER A 70 -12.72 -4.73 15.39
CA SER A 70 -14.10 -5.24 15.30
C SER A 70 -14.60 -5.30 13.85
N VAL A 71 -14.18 -4.34 13.02
CA VAL A 71 -14.53 -4.29 11.59
C VAL A 71 -14.09 -5.55 10.82
N ALA A 72 -13.13 -6.29 11.35
CA ALA A 72 -12.73 -7.58 10.77
C ALA A 72 -13.85 -8.63 10.78
N LYS A 73 -14.88 -8.46 11.59
CA LYS A 73 -16.05 -9.35 11.70
C LYS A 73 -17.20 -8.93 10.78
N SER A 74 -17.13 -7.75 10.15
CA SER A 74 -18.19 -7.27 9.26
C SER A 74 -18.37 -8.18 8.04
N GLY A 75 -19.64 -8.38 7.65
CA GLY A 75 -20.02 -9.10 6.44
C GLY A 75 -19.58 -8.42 5.14
N MET A 76 -19.13 -7.15 5.18
CA MET A 76 -18.65 -6.44 3.99
C MET A 76 -17.54 -7.17 3.22
N TRP A 77 -16.79 -8.03 3.91
CA TRP A 77 -15.66 -8.75 3.31
C TRP A 77 -16.10 -9.88 2.37
N GLU A 78 -17.31 -10.43 2.57
CA GLU A 78 -17.85 -11.53 1.77
C GLU A 78 -18.08 -11.13 0.29
N GLU A 79 -18.32 -9.84 0.03
CA GLU A 79 -18.42 -9.31 -1.34
C GLU A 79 -17.18 -9.69 -2.19
N TYR A 80 -16.01 -9.75 -1.58
CA TYR A 80 -14.76 -10.01 -2.28
C TYR A 80 -14.48 -11.49 -2.52
N ASP A 81 -15.24 -12.41 -1.92
CA ASP A 81 -15.11 -13.85 -2.16
C ASP A 81 -15.42 -14.21 -3.61
N SER A 82 -16.43 -13.57 -4.19
CA SER A 82 -16.84 -13.79 -5.59
C SER A 82 -16.19 -12.81 -6.57
N ARG A 83 -15.91 -11.56 -6.14
CA ARG A 83 -15.38 -10.53 -7.02
C ARG A 83 -13.87 -10.61 -7.25
N CYS A 84 -13.10 -11.06 -6.24
CA CYS A 84 -11.65 -11.10 -6.33
C CYS A 84 -11.18 -12.45 -6.90
N ILE A 85 -10.39 -12.40 -7.97
CA ILE A 85 -9.79 -13.59 -8.59
C ILE A 85 -8.42 -13.98 -8.02
N ALA A 86 -8.02 -13.39 -6.90
CA ALA A 86 -6.76 -13.67 -6.19
C ALA A 86 -5.48 -13.55 -7.06
N CYS A 87 -5.49 -12.71 -8.08
CA CYS A 87 -4.35 -12.55 -9.00
C CYS A 87 -3.12 -11.85 -8.40
N GLY A 88 -3.23 -11.20 -7.25
CA GLY A 88 -2.15 -10.55 -6.53
C GLY A 88 -1.62 -9.25 -7.12
N ARG A 89 -2.05 -8.81 -8.32
CA ARG A 89 -1.53 -7.63 -9.03
C ARG A 89 -1.55 -6.37 -8.18
N CYS A 90 -2.61 -6.16 -7.40
CA CYS A 90 -2.74 -5.00 -6.52
C CYS A 90 -1.65 -4.88 -5.45
N ASN A 91 -0.98 -5.97 -5.07
CA ASN A 91 0.17 -5.94 -4.18
C ASN A 91 1.48 -5.77 -4.96
N PHE A 92 1.60 -6.42 -6.14
CA PHE A 92 2.82 -6.32 -6.94
C PHE A 92 3.09 -4.91 -7.49
N VAL A 93 2.04 -4.09 -7.69
CA VAL A 93 2.20 -2.68 -8.11
C VAL A 93 2.27 -1.70 -6.94
N CYS A 94 2.05 -2.17 -5.73
CA CYS A 94 2.00 -1.31 -4.55
C CYS A 94 3.43 -0.97 -4.06
N PRO A 95 3.80 0.32 -3.98
CA PRO A 95 5.16 0.72 -3.60
C PRO A 95 5.49 0.42 -2.13
N THR A 96 4.47 0.19 -1.31
CA THR A 96 4.63 -0.08 0.13
C THR A 96 4.35 -1.54 0.51
N CYS A 97 4.06 -2.43 -0.45
CA CYS A 97 3.93 -3.86 -0.17
C CYS A 97 5.29 -4.56 -0.17
N THR A 98 5.57 -5.28 0.90
CA THR A 98 6.84 -6.01 1.12
C THR A 98 6.63 -7.50 1.35
N CYS A 99 5.48 -8.03 0.92
CA CYS A 99 5.19 -9.47 1.02
C CYS A 99 6.23 -10.29 0.26
N PHE A 100 6.76 -11.33 0.87
CA PHE A 100 7.73 -12.21 0.26
C PHE A 100 7.46 -13.67 0.61
N THR A 101 8.05 -14.56 -0.16
CA THR A 101 8.19 -15.99 0.16
C THR A 101 9.63 -16.42 -0.05
N MET A 102 9.96 -17.60 0.44
CA MET A 102 11.27 -18.19 0.23
C MET A 102 11.18 -19.24 -0.87
N GLN A 103 12.15 -19.22 -1.77
CA GLN A 103 12.29 -20.18 -2.86
C GLN A 103 13.65 -20.86 -2.74
N ASP A 104 13.64 -22.20 -2.68
CA ASP A 104 14.84 -23.00 -2.70
C ASP A 104 15.21 -23.34 -4.14
N LEU A 105 16.43 -23.02 -4.54
CA LEU A 105 17.01 -23.33 -5.85
C LEU A 105 18.18 -24.29 -5.63
N PHE A 106 18.07 -25.50 -6.17
CA PHE A 106 19.12 -26.50 -6.10
C PHE A 106 19.99 -26.45 -7.36
N TYR A 107 21.32 -26.43 -7.17
CA TYR A 107 22.29 -26.37 -8.25
C TYR A 107 22.72 -27.77 -8.76
N SER A 108 22.35 -28.81 -8.02
CA SER A 108 22.63 -30.18 -8.36
C SER A 108 21.42 -31.07 -8.09
N GLU A 109 21.29 -32.14 -8.88
CA GLU A 109 20.20 -33.11 -8.75
C GLU A 109 20.15 -33.82 -7.40
N ASN A 110 21.29 -33.91 -6.69
CA ASN A 110 21.35 -34.55 -5.36
C ASN A 110 20.80 -33.67 -4.23
N GLY A 111 20.37 -32.45 -4.52
CA GLY A 111 19.76 -31.54 -3.55
C GLY A 111 20.68 -31.06 -2.41
N LYS A 112 21.99 -31.33 -2.48
CA LYS A 112 22.93 -31.02 -1.40
C LYS A 112 23.54 -29.62 -1.49
N VAL A 113 23.48 -29.01 -2.66
CA VAL A 113 24.03 -27.67 -2.93
C VAL A 113 22.97 -26.81 -3.57
N GLY A 114 22.70 -25.67 -2.97
CA GLY A 114 21.67 -24.77 -3.46
C GLY A 114 21.68 -23.44 -2.72
N GLU A 115 20.73 -22.60 -3.03
CA GLU A 115 20.48 -21.34 -2.34
C GLU A 115 19.01 -21.19 -1.98
N ARG A 116 18.73 -20.43 -0.92
CA ARG A 116 17.38 -20.01 -0.56
C ARG A 116 17.22 -18.55 -0.89
N LYS A 117 16.36 -18.24 -1.84
CA LYS A 117 16.06 -16.88 -2.27
C LYS A 117 14.80 -16.35 -1.63
N ARG A 118 14.89 -15.10 -1.18
CA ARG A 118 13.71 -14.30 -0.85
C ARG A 118 13.15 -13.73 -2.15
N VAL A 119 11.94 -14.12 -2.53
CA VAL A 119 11.26 -13.63 -3.73
C VAL A 119 9.99 -12.88 -3.38
N TRP A 120 9.64 -11.90 -4.18
CA TRP A 120 8.43 -11.12 -3.96
C TRP A 120 7.19 -12.01 -4.07
N ALA A 121 6.22 -11.78 -3.18
CA ALA A 121 4.98 -12.51 -3.13
C ALA A 121 3.79 -11.58 -2.86
N SER A 122 2.60 -12.13 -2.77
CA SER A 122 1.39 -11.35 -2.51
C SER A 122 0.49 -12.05 -1.50
N CYS A 123 0.09 -11.33 -0.46
CA CYS A 123 -0.89 -11.81 0.51
C CYS A 123 -2.30 -11.98 -0.09
N MET A 124 -2.52 -11.55 -1.32
CA MET A 124 -3.77 -11.72 -2.05
C MET A 124 -3.81 -13.01 -2.90
N VAL A 125 -2.66 -13.68 -3.08
CA VAL A 125 -2.57 -14.94 -3.82
C VAL A 125 -2.91 -16.10 -2.89
N ASP A 126 -3.55 -17.12 -3.45
CA ASP A 126 -3.81 -18.37 -2.72
C ASP A 126 -2.52 -19.06 -2.28
N GLY A 127 -2.57 -19.76 -1.17
CA GLY A 127 -1.40 -20.44 -0.62
C GLY A 127 -0.40 -19.54 0.14
N PHE A 128 -0.48 -18.19 0.05
CA PHE A 128 0.48 -17.31 0.74
C PHE A 128 0.52 -17.50 2.26
N THR A 129 -0.60 -17.91 2.86
CA THR A 129 -0.70 -18.15 4.31
C THR A 129 -0.80 -19.62 4.67
N ASP A 130 -0.42 -20.51 3.77
CA ASP A 130 -0.37 -21.93 4.04
C ASP A 130 0.75 -22.26 5.03
N VAL A 131 0.45 -23.18 5.90
CA VAL A 131 1.38 -23.63 6.96
C VAL A 131 1.59 -25.15 6.87
N ALA A 132 2.68 -25.61 7.47
CA ALA A 132 2.97 -27.02 7.59
C ALA A 132 1.78 -27.77 8.22
N GLY A 133 1.43 -28.93 7.66
CA GLY A 133 0.27 -29.72 8.08
C GLY A 133 -1.01 -29.41 7.31
N GLY A 134 -0.96 -28.60 6.23
CA GLY A 134 -2.09 -28.37 5.31
C GLY A 134 -3.11 -27.32 5.79
N GLY A 135 -2.76 -26.54 6.84
CA GLY A 135 -3.58 -25.42 7.29
C GLY A 135 -3.35 -24.16 6.47
N SER A 136 -4.33 -23.23 6.46
CA SER A 136 -4.17 -21.89 5.92
C SER A 136 -4.96 -20.89 6.76
N TYR A 137 -4.36 -19.73 7.04
CA TYR A 137 -5.01 -18.68 7.82
C TYR A 137 -6.04 -17.88 7.01
N ARG A 138 -5.92 -17.85 5.67
CA ARG A 138 -6.79 -17.06 4.79
C ARG A 138 -7.13 -17.86 3.54
N ARG A 139 -8.25 -18.55 3.60
CA ARG A 139 -8.73 -19.41 2.51
C ARG A 139 -9.59 -18.66 1.51
N LYS A 140 -10.40 -17.71 2.00
CA LYS A 140 -11.32 -16.92 1.18
C LYS A 140 -10.67 -15.62 0.70
N ASN A 141 -11.12 -15.14 -0.45
CA ASN A 141 -10.61 -13.88 -1.04
C ASN A 141 -11.01 -12.66 -0.19
N GLY A 142 -12.19 -12.68 0.43
CA GLY A 142 -12.63 -11.67 1.37
C GLY A 142 -11.70 -11.57 2.60
N GLU A 143 -11.25 -12.70 3.13
CA GLU A 143 -10.29 -12.72 4.24
C GLU A 143 -8.93 -12.11 3.84
N ARG A 144 -8.49 -12.34 2.60
CA ARG A 144 -7.27 -11.74 2.05
C ARG A 144 -7.44 -10.24 1.85
N MET A 145 -8.60 -9.81 1.31
CA MET A 145 -8.92 -8.39 1.14
C MET A 145 -8.99 -7.68 2.49
N ARG A 146 -9.68 -8.25 3.47
CA ARG A 146 -9.73 -7.78 4.85
C ARG A 146 -8.33 -7.54 5.41
N PHE A 147 -7.48 -8.55 5.34
CA PHE A 147 -6.11 -8.42 5.81
C PHE A 147 -5.35 -7.30 5.10
N LYS A 148 -5.42 -7.24 3.77
CA LYS A 148 -4.74 -6.20 3.00
C LYS A 148 -5.21 -4.80 3.40
N VAL A 149 -6.52 -4.59 3.51
CA VAL A 149 -7.08 -3.27 3.84
C VAL A 149 -6.68 -2.86 5.25
N LEU A 150 -6.96 -3.69 6.24
CA LEU A 150 -6.66 -3.38 7.63
C LEU A 150 -5.15 -3.22 7.87
N HIS A 151 -4.32 -4.02 7.21
CA HIS A 151 -2.87 -3.84 7.27
C HIS A 151 -2.42 -2.48 6.75
N LYS A 152 -3.06 -1.96 5.70
CA LYS A 152 -2.70 -0.69 5.08
C LYS A 152 -3.17 0.54 5.85
N VAL A 153 -4.34 0.47 6.49
CA VAL A 153 -4.99 1.67 7.05
C VAL A 153 -5.21 1.62 8.56
N TRP A 154 -4.98 0.48 9.20
CA TRP A 154 -5.20 0.32 10.63
C TRP A 154 -3.96 -0.24 11.35
N ASP A 155 -3.66 -1.54 11.30
CA ASP A 155 -2.67 -2.18 12.16
C ASP A 155 -1.24 -1.64 11.97
N TYR A 156 -0.91 -1.20 10.78
CA TYR A 156 0.37 -0.54 10.53
C TYR A 156 0.44 0.85 11.18
N LYS A 157 -0.68 1.61 11.14
CA LYS A 157 -0.79 2.91 11.80
C LYS A 157 -0.65 2.77 13.32
N GLU A 158 -1.31 1.77 13.91
CA GLU A 158 -1.21 1.49 15.35
C GLU A 158 0.25 1.25 15.80
N ARG A 159 1.04 0.60 14.95
CA ARG A 159 2.45 0.28 15.26
C ARG A 159 3.44 1.39 14.91
N ASN A 160 3.17 2.18 13.90
CA ASN A 160 4.14 3.10 13.31
C ASN A 160 3.69 4.56 13.33
N GLY A 161 2.47 4.87 13.75
CA GLY A 161 1.92 6.23 13.84
C GLY A 161 1.42 6.82 12.52
N TYR A 162 1.54 6.11 11.37
CA TYR A 162 1.06 6.55 10.07
C TYR A 162 0.58 5.37 9.21
N HIS A 163 -0.28 5.67 8.24
CA HIS A 163 -0.82 4.65 7.35
C HIS A 163 0.25 4.10 6.39
N MET A 164 0.21 2.80 6.13
CA MET A 164 1.09 2.17 5.15
C MET A 164 0.69 2.53 3.71
N CYS A 165 -0.58 2.85 3.48
CA CYS A 165 -1.05 3.26 2.17
C CYS A 165 -0.69 4.72 1.89
N VAL A 166 -0.08 4.97 0.73
CA VAL A 166 0.31 6.31 0.27
C VAL A 166 -0.67 6.91 -0.75
N GLY A 167 -1.83 6.31 -0.93
CA GLY A 167 -2.88 6.83 -1.79
C GLY A 167 -2.56 6.93 -3.29
N CYS A 168 -1.60 6.16 -3.80
CA CYS A 168 -1.12 6.29 -5.18
C CYS A 168 -2.09 5.78 -6.26
N GLY A 169 -3.17 5.06 -5.92
CA GLY A 169 -4.20 4.55 -6.83
C GLY A 169 -3.81 3.40 -7.75
N ARG A 170 -2.54 2.97 -7.77
CA ARG A 170 -2.06 1.90 -8.68
C ARG A 170 -2.83 0.59 -8.55
N CYS A 171 -3.30 0.26 -7.34
CA CYS A 171 -4.07 -0.97 -7.11
C CYS A 171 -5.48 -0.90 -7.71
N ASP A 172 -6.07 0.28 -7.82
CA ASP A 172 -7.35 0.49 -8.48
C ASP A 172 -7.19 0.39 -10.01
N ASP A 173 -6.11 1.00 -10.55
CA ASP A 173 -5.83 1.00 -11.98
C ASP A 173 -5.51 -0.39 -12.54
N ILE A 174 -4.82 -1.24 -11.78
CA ILE A 174 -4.33 -2.55 -12.27
C ILE A 174 -5.35 -3.68 -12.10
N CYS A 175 -6.42 -3.47 -11.34
CA CYS A 175 -7.35 -4.54 -11.00
C CYS A 175 -8.17 -4.98 -12.22
N PRO A 176 -8.05 -6.24 -12.70
CA PRO A 176 -8.82 -6.71 -13.85
C PRO A 176 -10.32 -6.83 -13.55
N GLU A 177 -10.70 -6.97 -12.27
CA GLU A 177 -12.08 -7.04 -11.80
C GLU A 177 -12.62 -5.68 -11.36
N TYR A 178 -11.90 -4.60 -11.65
CA TYR A 178 -12.30 -3.22 -11.30
C TYR A 178 -12.67 -3.03 -9.82
N ILE A 179 -12.02 -3.79 -8.94
CA ILE A 179 -12.19 -3.61 -7.49
C ILE A 179 -11.46 -2.33 -7.09
N SER A 180 -12.22 -1.35 -6.62
CA SER A 180 -11.67 -0.12 -6.08
C SER A 180 -11.26 -0.29 -4.63
N PHE A 181 -9.96 -0.14 -4.36
CA PHE A 181 -9.41 -0.18 -3.02
C PHE A 181 -9.83 1.04 -2.19
N SER A 182 -9.92 2.21 -2.83
CA SER A 182 -10.43 3.43 -2.21
C SER A 182 -11.89 3.27 -1.76
N ASN A 183 -12.75 2.71 -2.60
CA ASN A 183 -14.13 2.43 -2.22
C ASN A 183 -14.23 1.38 -1.09
N CYS A 184 -13.33 0.40 -1.08
CA CYS A 184 -13.27 -0.57 0.02
C CYS A 184 -12.95 0.12 1.35
N ILE A 185 -12.02 1.07 1.36
CA ILE A 185 -11.72 1.86 2.57
C ILE A 185 -12.91 2.71 2.99
N ASN A 186 -13.59 3.36 2.05
CA ASN A 186 -14.74 4.21 2.36
C ASN A 186 -15.93 3.43 2.97
N LYS A 187 -16.00 2.11 2.76
CA LYS A 187 -17.01 1.24 3.39
C LYS A 187 -16.73 0.97 4.87
N LEU A 188 -15.50 1.19 5.36
CA LEU A 188 -15.12 0.82 6.73
C LEU A 188 -15.96 1.54 7.80
N GLY A 189 -16.30 2.82 7.59
CA GLY A 189 -17.13 3.57 8.55
C GLY A 189 -18.47 2.91 8.77
N LYS A 190 -19.19 2.62 7.68
CA LYS A 190 -20.47 1.91 7.75
C LYS A 190 -20.34 0.51 8.34
N ALA A 191 -19.28 -0.22 7.99
CA ALA A 191 -19.03 -1.55 8.52
C ALA A 191 -18.80 -1.56 10.04
N MET A 192 -18.17 -0.52 10.59
CA MET A 192 -18.02 -0.36 12.04
C MET A 192 -19.36 -0.10 12.73
N GLU A 193 -20.21 0.75 12.15
CA GLU A 193 -21.54 1.01 12.68
C GLU A 193 -22.40 -0.27 12.73
N GLU A 194 -22.37 -1.07 11.66
CA GLU A 194 -23.08 -2.35 11.58
C GLU A 194 -22.62 -3.36 12.67
N VAL A 195 -21.30 -3.46 12.87
CA VAL A 195 -20.73 -4.38 13.88
C VAL A 195 -21.05 -3.89 15.31
N SER A 196 -21.11 -2.58 15.54
CA SER A 196 -21.41 -2.01 16.85
C SER A 196 -22.87 -2.20 17.28
N GLN A 197 -23.77 -2.46 16.31
CA GLN A 197 -25.20 -2.70 16.54
C GLN A 197 -25.55 -4.19 16.66
N SER A 198 -24.61 -5.09 16.41
CA SER A 198 -24.77 -6.55 16.43
C SER A 198 -24.25 -7.15 17.72
#